data_d9fdf3577cea665a198cbb8aa0b35d92
#
_entry.id   d9fdf3577cea665a198cbb8aa0b35d92
#
_cell.length_a   1.000
_cell.length_b   1.000
_cell.length_c   1.000
_cell.angle_alpha   90.00
_cell.angle_beta   90.00
_cell.angle_gamma   90.00
#
_symmetry.space_group_name_H-M   'P 1'
#
loop_
_entity.id
_entity.type
_entity.pdbx_description
1 polymer ?
#
loop_
_entity_poly.entity_id
_entity_poly.type
_entity_poly.pdbx_seq_one_letter_code
_entity_poly.pdbx_strand_id
1 'polypeptide(L)'
;MEHRYRQLMRKVRLYLLTEVRKKSWASKFLSASVFDSVYWSWNRQSVATGAGWGAAAAIAPLPMQSLWGVFACLWRKGNIPVAILMAWLSPPGFTFFAIPGQWWLGWFLFSSVGIPTSGANWQMLKTGVQQWSWAPFDGLSIGMVSLEFLTGWIVSSVVLGFLCYGLVQ
;
A
#
# COMPACT_ATOMS: atom_id res chain seq x y z
N MET A 1 28.07 9.93 5.19
CA MET A 1 27.11 8.97 4.59
C MET A 1 26.28 9.59 3.47
N GLU A 2 25.79 10.79 3.63
CA GLU A 2 24.91 11.47 2.66
C GLU A 2 25.51 11.66 1.26
N HIS A 3 26.80 12.00 1.16
CA HIS A 3 27.47 12.21 -0.12
C HIS A 3 27.58 10.93 -0.97
N ARG A 4 27.87 9.79 -0.35
CA ARG A 4 27.94 8.48 -1.03
C ARG A 4 26.57 8.05 -1.52
N TYR A 5 25.52 8.28 -0.73
CA TYR A 5 24.15 8.00 -1.11
C TYR A 5 23.71 8.82 -2.33
N ARG A 6 23.97 10.14 -2.30
CA ARG A 6 23.64 11.03 -3.44
C ARG A 6 24.32 10.59 -4.75
N GLN A 7 25.56 10.15 -4.66
CA GLN A 7 26.31 9.65 -5.83
C GLN A 7 25.70 8.33 -6.34
N LEU A 8 25.36 7.41 -5.43
CA LEU A 8 24.73 6.14 -5.79
C LEU A 8 23.38 6.37 -6.47
N MET A 9 22.53 7.17 -5.88
CA MET A 9 21.20 7.49 -6.44
C MET A 9 21.28 8.19 -7.78
N ARG A 10 22.28 9.05 -7.98
CA ARG A 10 22.52 9.67 -9.28
C ARG A 10 22.90 8.63 -10.34
N LYS A 11 23.74 7.66 -10.01
CA LYS A 11 24.12 6.56 -10.92
C LYS A 11 22.94 5.67 -11.24
N VAL A 12 22.17 5.25 -10.23
CA VAL A 12 20.96 4.42 -10.42
C VAL A 12 19.93 5.16 -11.28
N ARG A 13 19.70 6.43 -11.01
CA ARG A 13 18.80 7.26 -11.81
C ARG A 13 19.24 7.35 -13.27
N LEU A 14 20.51 7.62 -13.54
CA LEU A 14 21.04 7.70 -14.90
C LEU A 14 20.96 6.35 -15.63
N TYR A 15 21.26 5.26 -14.92
CA TYR A 15 21.13 3.91 -15.47
C TYR A 15 19.67 3.60 -15.84
N LEU A 16 18.71 3.86 -14.95
CA LEU A 16 17.29 3.67 -15.22
C LEU A 16 16.80 4.54 -16.36
N LEU A 17 17.23 5.79 -16.46
CA LEU A 17 16.90 6.67 -17.57
C LEU A 17 17.38 6.12 -18.92
N THR A 18 18.58 5.56 -18.97
CA THR A 18 19.12 4.98 -20.21
C THR A 18 18.38 3.71 -20.59
N GLU A 19 18.05 2.84 -19.64
CA GLU A 19 17.31 1.60 -19.91
C GLU A 19 15.84 1.87 -20.28
N VAL A 20 15.18 2.83 -19.62
CA VAL A 20 13.80 3.20 -19.96
C VAL A 20 13.71 3.85 -21.35
N ARG A 21 14.69 4.67 -21.73
CA ARG A 21 14.76 5.25 -23.10
C ARG A 21 14.93 4.20 -24.19
N LYS A 22 15.61 3.07 -23.91
CA LYS A 22 15.78 1.97 -24.87
C LYS A 22 14.47 1.21 -25.12
N LYS A 23 13.54 1.18 -24.14
CA LYS A 23 12.26 0.48 -24.24
C LYS A 23 11.15 1.46 -24.63
N SER A 24 10.76 1.47 -25.88
CA SER A 24 9.75 2.39 -26.46
C SER A 24 8.40 2.38 -25.71
N TRP A 25 7.95 1.26 -25.16
CA TRP A 25 6.71 1.18 -24.39
C TRP A 25 6.85 1.84 -23.00
N ALA A 26 8.00 1.68 -22.36
CA ALA A 26 8.25 2.25 -21.03
C ALA A 26 8.35 3.78 -21.09
N SER A 27 8.90 4.35 -22.17
CA SER A 27 8.97 5.80 -22.37
C SER A 27 7.60 6.45 -22.58
N LYS A 28 6.59 5.70 -23.01
CA LYS A 28 5.21 6.18 -23.15
C LYS A 28 4.47 6.26 -21.81
N PHE A 29 4.79 5.35 -20.87
CA PHE A 29 4.12 5.27 -19.56
C PHE A 29 4.88 5.98 -18.44
N LEU A 30 6.21 6.01 -18.51
CA LEU A 30 7.06 6.70 -17.54
C LEU A 30 7.42 8.08 -18.09
N SER A 31 6.65 9.08 -17.68
CA SER A 31 6.98 10.47 -17.93
C SER A 31 8.39 10.79 -17.40
N ALA A 32 9.12 11.65 -18.11
CA ALA A 32 10.42 12.17 -17.64
C ALA A 32 10.36 12.74 -16.22
N SER A 33 9.18 13.14 -15.77
CA SER A 33 8.89 13.66 -14.43
C SER A 33 9.21 12.65 -13.31
N VAL A 34 9.06 11.33 -13.52
CA VAL A 34 9.38 10.30 -12.50
C VAL A 34 10.86 10.32 -12.13
N PHE A 35 11.71 10.77 -13.06
CA PHE A 35 13.15 10.84 -12.90
C PHE A 35 13.66 12.21 -12.42
N ASP A 36 12.76 13.11 -12.06
CA ASP A 36 13.18 14.40 -11.50
C ASP A 36 13.88 14.19 -10.13
N SER A 37 14.90 15.01 -9.88
CA SER A 37 15.73 14.94 -8.67
C SER A 37 14.92 15.09 -7.38
N VAL A 38 13.77 15.74 -7.43
CA VAL A 38 12.86 15.94 -6.30
C VAL A 38 12.36 14.60 -5.73
N TYR A 39 12.02 13.65 -6.60
CA TYR A 39 11.49 12.33 -6.19
C TYR A 39 12.58 11.33 -5.75
N TRP A 40 13.84 11.72 -5.89
CA TRP A 40 15.01 10.93 -5.51
C TRP A 40 15.79 11.62 -4.37
N SER A 41 15.21 12.67 -3.80
CA SER A 41 15.85 13.43 -2.74
C SER A 41 15.79 12.67 -1.42
N TRP A 42 16.94 12.68 -0.70
CA TRP A 42 17.05 12.04 0.60
C TRP A 42 16.95 13.10 1.70
N ASN A 43 15.89 13.89 1.68
CA ASN A 43 15.57 14.75 2.80
C ASN A 43 14.52 14.09 3.69
N ARG A 44 14.46 14.47 4.94
CA ARG A 44 13.61 13.87 5.95
C ARG A 44 12.14 13.86 5.55
N GLN A 45 11.65 14.96 5.03
CA GLN A 45 10.26 15.11 4.60
C GLN A 45 9.93 14.22 3.38
N SER A 46 10.81 14.19 2.37
CA SER A 46 10.59 13.36 1.17
C SER A 46 10.61 11.87 1.51
N VAL A 47 11.53 11.44 2.39
CA VAL A 47 11.62 10.06 2.88
C VAL A 47 10.39 9.69 3.70
N ALA A 48 9.96 10.55 4.63
CA ALA A 48 8.77 10.34 5.44
C ALA A 48 7.51 10.22 4.56
N THR A 49 7.37 11.09 3.56
CA THR A 49 6.26 11.04 2.59
C THR A 49 6.29 9.73 1.80
N GLY A 50 7.47 9.31 1.31
CA GLY A 50 7.63 8.04 0.62
C GLY A 50 7.30 6.84 1.49
N ALA A 51 7.76 6.84 2.75
CA ALA A 51 7.47 5.78 3.71
C ALA A 51 5.98 5.70 4.04
N GLY A 52 5.32 6.82 4.29
CA GLY A 52 3.89 6.86 4.60
C GLY A 52 3.03 6.34 3.44
N TRP A 53 3.23 6.83 2.24
CA TRP A 53 2.47 6.38 1.07
C TRP A 53 2.81 4.95 0.64
N GLY A 54 4.09 4.56 0.74
CA GLY A 54 4.50 3.18 0.49
C GLY A 54 3.87 2.19 1.46
N ALA A 55 3.84 2.52 2.75
CA ALA A 55 3.21 1.70 3.79
C ALA A 55 1.68 1.61 3.60
N ALA A 56 1.01 2.72 3.29
CA ALA A 56 -0.41 2.72 2.97
C ALA A 56 -0.73 1.84 1.76
N ALA A 57 0.11 1.88 0.73
CA ALA A 57 -0.02 1.04 -0.45
C ALA A 57 0.28 -0.45 -0.17
N ALA A 58 1.18 -0.75 0.78
CA ALA A 58 1.63 -2.12 1.09
C ALA A 58 0.49 -3.04 1.54
N ILE A 59 -0.52 -2.50 2.22
CA ILE A 59 -1.68 -3.28 2.71
C ILE A 59 -2.91 -3.17 1.80
N ALA A 60 -2.78 -2.46 0.66
CA ALA A 60 -3.86 -2.40 -0.33
C ALA A 60 -4.04 -3.78 -0.99
N PRO A 61 -5.27 -4.31 -1.09
CA PRO A 61 -5.54 -5.59 -1.75
C PRO A 61 -5.56 -5.46 -3.29
N LEU A 62 -4.80 -4.51 -3.81
CA LEU A 62 -4.76 -4.19 -5.23
C LEU A 62 -3.51 -4.78 -5.88
N PRO A 63 -3.60 -5.28 -7.11
CA PRO A 63 -2.43 -5.66 -7.86
C PRO A 63 -1.52 -4.44 -8.07
N MET A 64 -0.21 -4.67 -8.18
CA MET A 64 0.77 -3.61 -8.43
C MET A 64 0.84 -2.53 -7.33
N GLN A 65 0.81 -2.94 -6.07
CA GLN A 65 0.88 -2.05 -4.89
C GLN A 65 1.97 -0.98 -5.00
N SER A 66 3.13 -1.34 -5.56
CA SER A 66 4.24 -0.40 -5.76
C SER A 66 3.88 0.77 -6.68
N LEU A 67 3.03 0.56 -7.69
CA LEU A 67 2.60 1.64 -8.58
C LEU A 67 1.74 2.66 -7.85
N TRP A 68 0.86 2.22 -6.96
CA TRP A 68 0.04 3.14 -6.15
C TRP A 68 0.91 4.00 -5.23
N GLY A 69 1.93 3.40 -4.60
CA GLY A 69 2.92 4.15 -3.83
C GLY A 69 3.68 5.18 -4.67
N VAL A 70 4.07 4.81 -5.89
CA VAL A 70 4.73 5.72 -6.83
C VAL A 70 3.80 6.86 -7.25
N PHE A 71 2.56 6.59 -7.63
CA PHE A 71 1.60 7.64 -7.99
C PHE A 71 1.36 8.64 -6.86
N ALA A 72 1.19 8.15 -5.64
CA ALA A 72 1.03 9.01 -4.47
C ALA A 72 2.28 9.88 -4.22
N CYS A 73 3.49 9.32 -4.41
CA CYS A 73 4.74 10.07 -4.32
C CYS A 73 4.86 11.14 -5.41
N LEU A 74 4.42 10.85 -6.63
CA LEU A 74 4.41 11.85 -7.71
C LEU A 74 3.51 13.03 -7.35
N TRP A 75 2.37 12.76 -6.75
CA TRP A 75 1.44 13.81 -6.31
C TRP A 75 1.97 14.64 -5.15
N ARG A 76 2.58 13.98 -4.15
CA ARG A 76 3.02 14.61 -2.89
C ARG A 76 4.52 14.90 -2.81
N LYS A 77 5.26 14.73 -3.90
CA LYS A 77 6.72 14.91 -3.98
C LYS A 77 7.49 14.04 -2.95
N GLY A 78 7.01 12.81 -2.74
CA GLY A 78 7.65 11.83 -1.87
C GLY A 78 8.84 11.13 -2.55
N ASN A 79 9.65 10.42 -1.76
CA ASN A 79 10.77 9.62 -2.26
C ASN A 79 10.27 8.31 -2.85
N ILE A 80 10.37 8.16 -4.18
CA ILE A 80 9.90 6.98 -4.91
C ILE A 80 10.62 5.69 -4.49
N PRO A 81 11.96 5.62 -4.43
CA PRO A 81 12.67 4.43 -3.93
C PRO A 81 12.16 3.95 -2.58
N VAL A 82 11.95 4.86 -1.65
CA VAL A 82 11.46 4.53 -0.30
C VAL A 82 10.03 3.99 -0.38
N ALA A 83 9.16 4.59 -1.17
CA ALA A 83 7.79 4.11 -1.33
C ALA A 83 7.74 2.68 -1.91
N ILE A 84 8.58 2.39 -2.91
CA ILE A 84 8.68 1.04 -3.47
C ILE A 84 9.17 0.04 -2.42
N LEU A 85 10.22 0.38 -1.68
CA LEU A 85 10.75 -0.49 -0.61
C LEU A 85 9.70 -0.76 0.46
N MET A 86 8.97 0.26 0.89
CA MET A 86 7.89 0.10 1.88
C MET A 86 6.73 -0.74 1.35
N ALA A 87 6.35 -0.58 0.08
CA ALA A 87 5.33 -1.42 -0.54
C ALA A 87 5.75 -2.90 -0.62
N TRP A 88 7.05 -3.18 -0.73
CA TRP A 88 7.61 -4.54 -0.75
C TRP A 88 7.81 -5.14 0.65
N LEU A 89 7.71 -4.34 1.70
CA LEU A 89 7.80 -4.84 3.08
C LEU A 89 6.65 -5.81 3.43
N SER A 90 5.55 -5.74 2.69
CA SER A 90 4.42 -6.66 2.78
C SER A 90 4.64 -7.85 1.82
N PRO A 91 5.16 -8.99 2.29
CA PRO A 91 5.34 -10.17 1.45
C PRO A 91 3.98 -10.68 0.98
N PRO A 92 3.90 -11.37 -0.18
CA PRO A 92 2.62 -11.82 -0.75
C PRO A 92 1.80 -12.69 0.21
N GLY A 93 2.44 -13.42 1.13
CA GLY A 93 1.75 -14.18 2.18
C GLY A 93 1.06 -13.31 3.24
N PHE A 94 1.48 -12.08 3.43
CA PHE A 94 0.88 -11.16 4.40
C PHE A 94 -0.56 -10.78 4.04
N THR A 95 -0.89 -10.79 2.77
CA THR A 95 -2.25 -10.50 2.27
C THR A 95 -3.29 -11.45 2.85
N PHE A 96 -2.94 -12.72 3.10
CA PHE A 96 -3.82 -13.69 3.74
C PHE A 96 -4.22 -13.31 5.17
N PHE A 97 -3.37 -12.57 5.87
CA PHE A 97 -3.66 -12.05 7.21
C PHE A 97 -4.26 -10.64 7.16
N ALA A 98 -3.84 -9.84 6.21
CA ALA A 98 -4.30 -8.47 6.07
C ALA A 98 -5.78 -8.38 5.69
N ILE A 99 -6.24 -9.20 4.73
CA ILE A 99 -7.64 -9.18 4.27
C ILE A 99 -8.62 -9.48 5.42
N PRO A 100 -8.47 -10.60 6.18
CA PRO A 100 -9.34 -10.86 7.33
C PRO A 100 -9.27 -9.78 8.41
N GLY A 101 -8.08 -9.25 8.66
CA GLY A 101 -7.88 -8.18 9.65
C GLY A 101 -8.58 -6.87 9.25
N GLN A 102 -8.51 -6.51 7.99
CA GLN A 102 -9.18 -5.32 7.44
C GLN A 102 -10.70 -5.47 7.49
N TRP A 103 -11.21 -6.64 7.09
CA TRP A 103 -12.63 -6.92 7.21
C TRP A 103 -13.10 -6.87 8.65
N TRP A 104 -12.38 -7.50 9.60
CA TRP A 104 -12.71 -7.48 11.02
C TRP A 104 -12.70 -6.05 11.59
N LEU A 105 -11.73 -5.22 11.19
CA LEU A 105 -11.66 -3.80 11.59
C LEU A 105 -12.90 -3.03 11.10
N GLY A 106 -13.30 -3.23 9.86
CA GLY A 106 -14.49 -2.58 9.31
C GLY A 106 -15.78 -3.04 10.01
N TRP A 107 -15.91 -4.34 10.25
CA TRP A 107 -17.01 -4.91 11.03
C TRP A 107 -17.08 -4.32 12.44
N PHE A 108 -15.95 -4.20 13.12
CA PHE A 108 -15.84 -3.59 14.45
C PHE A 108 -16.28 -2.12 14.42
N LEU A 109 -15.85 -1.36 13.43
CA LEU A 109 -16.24 0.04 13.27
C LEU A 109 -17.74 0.19 13.02
N PHE A 110 -18.33 -0.62 12.16
CA PHE A 110 -19.75 -0.59 11.86
C PHE A 110 -20.57 -0.94 13.11
N SER A 111 -20.20 -1.99 13.81
CA SER A 111 -20.88 -2.38 15.06
C SER A 111 -20.77 -1.31 16.14
N SER A 112 -19.65 -0.60 16.23
CA SER A 112 -19.44 0.47 17.21
C SER A 112 -20.31 1.70 16.96
N VAL A 113 -20.68 1.96 15.70
CA VAL A 113 -21.53 3.09 15.31
C VAL A 113 -23.01 2.69 15.19
N GLY A 114 -23.34 1.42 15.39
CA GLY A 114 -24.71 0.91 15.28
C GLY A 114 -25.18 0.72 13.82
N ILE A 115 -24.26 0.68 12.86
CA ILE A 115 -24.58 0.36 11.47
C ILE A 115 -24.82 -1.15 11.35
N PRO A 116 -25.83 -1.61 10.59
CA PRO A 116 -26.02 -3.03 10.32
C PRO A 116 -24.76 -3.68 9.77
N THR A 117 -24.38 -4.81 10.34
CA THR A 117 -23.23 -5.60 9.89
C THR A 117 -23.66 -6.73 8.98
N SER A 118 -22.72 -7.32 8.25
CA SER A 118 -22.94 -8.47 7.39
C SER A 118 -23.47 -9.72 8.12
N GLY A 119 -23.45 -9.73 9.45
CA GLY A 119 -23.72 -10.90 10.28
C GLY A 119 -22.57 -11.90 10.34
N ALA A 120 -21.51 -11.64 9.60
CA ALA A 120 -20.29 -12.44 9.67
C ALA A 120 -19.61 -12.28 11.05
N ASN A 121 -19.06 -13.38 11.54
CA ASN A 121 -18.36 -13.40 12.82
C ASN A 121 -16.99 -14.10 12.70
N TRP A 122 -16.16 -13.92 13.71
CA TRP A 122 -14.83 -14.53 13.75
C TRP A 122 -14.84 -16.05 13.62
N GLN A 123 -15.89 -16.70 14.11
CA GLN A 123 -16.04 -18.15 14.01
C GLN A 123 -16.20 -18.61 12.55
N MET A 124 -17.03 -17.92 11.75
CA MET A 124 -17.20 -18.20 10.33
C MET A 124 -15.89 -18.08 9.56
N LEU A 125 -15.12 -17.03 9.84
CA LEU A 125 -13.82 -16.83 9.21
C LEU A 125 -12.85 -17.94 9.58
N LYS A 126 -12.77 -18.30 10.86
CA LYS A 126 -11.93 -19.39 11.36
C LYS A 126 -12.29 -20.72 10.71
N THR A 127 -13.57 -21.03 10.64
CA THR A 127 -14.06 -22.28 10.03
C THR A 127 -13.79 -22.29 8.53
N GLY A 128 -14.03 -21.19 7.82
CA GLY A 128 -13.74 -21.07 6.39
C GLY A 128 -12.27 -21.28 6.07
N VAL A 129 -11.37 -20.70 6.85
CA VAL A 129 -9.92 -20.86 6.69
C VAL A 129 -9.48 -22.30 7.02
N GLN A 130 -9.99 -22.89 8.10
CA GLN A 130 -9.63 -24.25 8.50
C GLN A 130 -10.12 -25.32 7.52
N GLN A 131 -11.29 -25.11 6.95
CA GLN A 131 -11.92 -26.08 6.04
C GLN A 131 -11.62 -25.79 4.55
N TRP A 132 -10.93 -24.69 4.26
CA TRP A 132 -10.73 -24.18 2.87
C TRP A 132 -12.06 -24.12 2.11
N SER A 133 -13.13 -23.71 2.78
CA SER A 133 -14.49 -23.70 2.27
C SER A 133 -15.14 -22.33 2.42
N TRP A 134 -15.95 -21.96 1.42
CA TRP A 134 -16.76 -20.74 1.46
C TRP A 134 -18.15 -20.98 2.06
N ALA A 135 -18.52 -22.23 2.32
CA ALA A 135 -19.84 -22.61 2.88
C ALA A 135 -20.25 -21.85 4.16
N PRO A 136 -19.33 -21.54 5.11
CA PRO A 136 -19.70 -20.73 6.28
C PRO A 136 -20.18 -19.31 5.93
N PHE A 137 -19.92 -18.83 4.73
CA PHE A 137 -20.28 -17.48 4.27
C PHE A 137 -21.56 -17.46 3.43
N ASP A 138 -22.22 -18.62 3.23
CA ASP A 138 -23.48 -18.72 2.53
C ASP A 138 -24.56 -17.93 3.29
N GLY A 139 -25.28 -17.08 2.56
CA GLY A 139 -26.32 -16.21 3.12
C GLY A 139 -25.82 -14.84 3.63
N LEU A 140 -24.52 -14.57 3.62
CA LEU A 140 -24.03 -13.23 3.93
C LEU A 140 -24.30 -12.25 2.79
N SER A 141 -24.63 -11.02 3.15
CA SER A 141 -24.73 -9.94 2.17
C SER A 141 -23.35 -9.57 1.64
N ILE A 142 -23.04 -9.97 0.41
CA ILE A 142 -21.77 -9.65 -0.26
C ILE A 142 -21.52 -8.14 -0.25
N GLY A 143 -22.57 -7.33 -0.44
CA GLY A 143 -22.46 -5.88 -0.39
C GLY A 143 -21.99 -5.36 0.97
N MET A 144 -22.53 -5.89 2.06
CA MET A 144 -22.14 -5.48 3.42
C MET A 144 -20.72 -5.94 3.77
N VAL A 145 -20.36 -7.19 3.45
CA VAL A 145 -18.98 -7.69 3.62
C VAL A 145 -17.99 -6.82 2.86
N SER A 146 -18.33 -6.42 1.63
CA SER A 146 -17.46 -5.55 0.82
C SER A 146 -17.31 -4.16 1.43
N LEU A 147 -18.37 -3.58 1.97
CA LEU A 147 -18.33 -2.27 2.63
C LEU A 147 -17.50 -2.31 3.91
N GLU A 148 -17.70 -3.33 4.74
CA GLU A 148 -16.89 -3.55 5.96
C GLU A 148 -15.41 -3.67 5.59
N PHE A 149 -15.08 -4.49 4.59
CA PHE A 149 -13.71 -4.68 4.12
C PHE A 149 -13.10 -3.37 3.58
N LEU A 150 -13.81 -2.64 2.73
CA LEU A 150 -13.33 -1.36 2.19
C LEU A 150 -13.09 -0.32 3.30
N THR A 151 -13.99 -0.25 4.27
CA THR A 151 -13.84 0.68 5.41
C THR A 151 -12.62 0.32 6.25
N GLY A 152 -12.46 -0.95 6.59
CA GLY A 152 -11.31 -1.43 7.35
C GLY A 152 -10.00 -1.24 6.59
N TRP A 153 -9.99 -1.47 5.27
CA TRP A 153 -8.84 -1.21 4.42
C TRP A 153 -8.46 0.29 4.41
N ILE A 154 -9.41 1.18 4.17
CA ILE A 154 -9.14 2.63 4.13
C ILE A 154 -8.57 3.09 5.48
N VAL A 155 -9.22 2.72 6.59
CA VAL A 155 -8.79 3.13 7.93
C VAL A 155 -7.40 2.58 8.26
N SER A 156 -7.15 1.30 8.03
CA SER A 156 -5.84 0.70 8.28
C SER A 156 -4.73 1.32 7.41
N SER A 157 -5.02 1.62 6.14
CA SER A 157 -4.07 2.27 5.23
C SER A 157 -3.71 3.68 5.70
N VAL A 158 -4.70 4.46 6.11
CA VAL A 158 -4.50 5.81 6.64
C VAL A 158 -3.68 5.77 7.93
N VAL A 159 -4.06 4.91 8.87
CA VAL A 159 -3.36 4.78 10.15
C VAL A 159 -1.91 4.36 9.94
N LEU A 160 -1.67 3.31 9.16
CA LEU A 160 -0.32 2.82 8.90
C LEU A 160 0.51 3.86 8.15
N GLY A 161 -0.07 4.54 7.18
CA GLY A 161 0.59 5.61 6.44
C GLY A 161 1.03 6.76 7.35
N PHE A 162 0.17 7.22 8.24
CA PHE A 162 0.51 8.27 9.22
C PHE A 162 1.53 7.81 10.24
N LEU A 163 1.44 6.58 10.74
CA LEU A 163 2.44 6.02 11.67
C LEU A 163 3.82 5.97 11.03
N CYS A 164 3.93 5.42 9.83
CA CYS A 164 5.21 5.35 9.12
C CYS A 164 5.75 6.74 8.75
N TYR A 165 4.88 7.67 8.38
CA TYR A 165 5.28 9.06 8.16
C TYR A 165 5.84 9.69 9.44
N GLY A 166 5.13 9.56 10.56
CA GLY A 166 5.52 10.14 11.84
C GLY A 166 6.79 9.54 12.43
N LEU A 167 7.02 8.23 12.25
CA LEU A 167 8.24 7.56 12.71
C LEU A 167 9.52 8.03 11.97
N VAL A 168 9.38 8.49 10.73
CA VAL A 168 10.51 8.96 9.92
C VAL A 168 10.75 10.46 10.09
N GLN A 169 9.73 11.23 10.49
CA GLN A 169 9.82 12.67 10.68
C GLN A 169 10.35 13.05 12.07
#